data_5c33faaa57ccd022faf18bdf44356c4f
#
_entry.id   5c33faaa57ccd022faf18bdf44356c4f
#
_cell.length_a   1.000
_cell.length_b   1.000
_cell.length_c   1.000
_cell.angle_alpha   90.00
_cell.angle_beta   90.00
_cell.angle_gamma   90.00
#
_symmetry.space_group_name_H-M   'P 1'
#
loop_
_entity.id
_entity.type
_entity.pdbx_description
1 polymer ?
#
loop_
_entity_poly.entity_id
_entity_poly.type
_entity_poly.pdbx_seq_one_letter_code
_entity_poly.pdbx_strand_id
1 'polypeptide(L)'
;MTGRKNWYIAVVVLGQGFQYRKLSWDEEMIRNLISIEDDFWNSHVLKRVMPDPDGSNACDEVLEQYFHHARKGTAVPLIGFDEKLNRRQEIVQLMKKLEQEQKQIEQEIKLYMKDNESAFNERYRITWTNVDTARLDTKRVKEEKPEVYRQFMQTTSSRRFTVKAA
;
A
#
# COMPACT_ATOMS: atom_id res chain seq x y z
N MET A 1 -19.81 25.72 -15.29
CA MET A 1 -20.34 24.35 -15.52
C MET A 1 -21.39 24.37 -16.62
N THR A 2 -21.58 23.29 -17.36
CA THR A 2 -22.37 23.26 -18.62
C THR A 2 -23.91 23.26 -18.44
N GLY A 3 -24.43 23.18 -17.20
CA GLY A 3 -25.89 23.11 -16.91
C GLY A 3 -26.60 21.82 -17.37
N ARG A 4 -25.88 20.84 -17.89
CA ARG A 4 -26.45 19.56 -18.36
C ARG A 4 -26.74 18.63 -17.19
N LYS A 5 -27.93 18.00 -17.22
CA LYS A 5 -28.37 17.10 -16.11
C LYS A 5 -28.04 15.61 -16.33
N ASN A 6 -27.53 15.23 -17.49
CA ASN A 6 -27.16 13.86 -17.81
C ASN A 6 -25.76 13.80 -18.44
N TRP A 7 -24.97 12.87 -18.01
CA TRP A 7 -23.63 12.62 -18.50
C TRP A 7 -23.44 11.15 -18.79
N TYR A 8 -22.56 10.83 -19.72
CA TYR A 8 -22.15 9.46 -19.99
C TYR A 8 -20.65 9.34 -19.83
N ILE A 9 -20.22 8.38 -19.03
CA ILE A 9 -18.83 7.95 -18.97
C ILE A 9 -18.70 6.71 -19.85
N ALA A 10 -17.76 6.73 -20.80
CA ALA A 10 -17.48 5.62 -21.68
C ALA A 10 -16.00 5.22 -21.56
N VAL A 11 -15.73 3.93 -21.50
CA VAL A 11 -14.39 3.35 -21.38
C VAL A 11 -14.22 2.27 -22.44
N VAL A 12 -13.13 2.34 -23.18
CA VAL A 12 -12.67 1.27 -24.06
C VAL A 12 -11.56 0.52 -23.33
N VAL A 13 -11.80 -0.75 -23.00
CA VAL A 13 -10.79 -1.64 -22.46
C VAL A 13 -10.25 -2.49 -23.60
N LEU A 14 -8.99 -2.25 -23.99
CA LEU A 14 -8.34 -2.96 -25.08
C LEU A 14 -8.37 -4.48 -24.83
N GLY A 15 -8.96 -5.22 -25.79
CA GLY A 15 -9.13 -6.67 -25.70
C GLY A 15 -10.36 -7.15 -24.90
N GLN A 16 -11.11 -6.26 -24.24
CA GLN A 16 -12.29 -6.63 -23.43
C GLN A 16 -13.60 -5.95 -23.87
N GLY A 17 -13.54 -4.88 -24.67
CA GLY A 17 -14.71 -4.23 -25.23
C GLY A 17 -14.96 -2.79 -24.76
N PHE A 18 -16.17 -2.31 -25.07
CA PHE A 18 -16.64 -0.96 -24.76
C PHE A 18 -17.71 -1.01 -23.67
N GLN A 19 -17.54 -0.20 -22.65
CA GLN A 19 -18.53 -0.05 -21.57
C GLN A 19 -18.89 1.42 -21.40
N TYR A 20 -20.14 1.69 -21.09
CA TYR A 20 -20.59 3.05 -20.75
C TYR A 20 -21.56 3.02 -19.55
N ARG A 21 -21.58 4.13 -18.82
CA ARG A 21 -22.55 4.37 -17.74
C ARG A 21 -23.15 5.77 -17.88
N LYS A 22 -24.47 5.86 -17.68
CA LYS A 22 -25.16 7.13 -17.53
C LYS A 22 -25.03 7.61 -16.11
N LEU A 23 -24.63 8.87 -15.93
CA LEU A 23 -24.64 9.58 -14.64
C LEU A 23 -25.81 10.56 -14.65
N SER A 24 -26.68 10.44 -13.68
CA SER A 24 -27.77 11.38 -13.45
C SER A 24 -27.31 12.52 -12.53
N TRP A 25 -27.94 13.68 -12.71
CA TRP A 25 -27.71 14.82 -11.83
C TRP A 25 -28.15 14.50 -10.40
N ASP A 26 -27.23 14.66 -9.45
CA ASP A 26 -27.48 14.57 -8.01
C ASP A 26 -27.00 15.89 -7.37
N GLU A 27 -27.97 16.72 -7.00
CA GLU A 27 -27.67 18.06 -6.53
C GLU A 27 -27.00 18.08 -5.13
N GLU A 28 -27.36 17.15 -4.28
CA GLU A 28 -26.77 17.02 -2.95
C GLU A 28 -25.31 16.57 -3.05
N MET A 29 -25.06 15.52 -3.81
CA MET A 29 -23.71 15.03 -4.05
C MET A 29 -22.81 16.10 -4.69
N ILE A 30 -23.33 16.85 -5.68
CA ILE A 30 -22.56 17.89 -6.36
C ILE A 30 -22.24 19.04 -5.40
N ARG A 31 -23.18 19.47 -4.57
CA ARG A 31 -22.93 20.52 -3.57
C ARG A 31 -21.87 20.08 -2.55
N ASN A 32 -21.96 18.85 -2.09
CA ASN A 32 -20.98 18.30 -1.16
C ASN A 32 -19.57 18.24 -1.79
N LEU A 33 -19.46 17.78 -3.04
CA LEU A 33 -18.20 17.76 -3.77
C LEU A 33 -17.60 19.16 -3.94
N ILE A 34 -18.42 20.15 -4.38
CA ILE A 34 -17.97 21.54 -4.52
C ILE A 34 -17.48 22.09 -3.20
N SER A 35 -18.21 21.83 -2.10
CA SER A 35 -17.79 22.29 -0.77
C SER A 35 -16.44 21.70 -0.33
N ILE A 36 -16.22 20.41 -0.59
CA ILE A 36 -14.96 19.72 -0.27
C ILE A 36 -13.81 20.29 -1.14
N GLU A 37 -14.07 20.49 -2.43
CA GLU A 37 -13.08 21.04 -3.37
C GLU A 37 -12.70 22.49 -3.00
N ASP A 38 -13.69 23.32 -2.66
CA ASP A 38 -13.47 24.71 -2.25
C ASP A 38 -12.67 24.77 -0.94
N ASP A 39 -13.02 23.94 0.05
CA ASP A 39 -12.28 23.87 1.31
C ASP A 39 -10.83 23.41 1.08
N PHE A 40 -10.63 22.35 0.29
CA PHE A 40 -9.29 21.88 -0.06
C PHE A 40 -8.47 22.97 -0.77
N TRP A 41 -9.09 23.65 -1.74
CA TRP A 41 -8.41 24.72 -2.50
C TRP A 41 -7.99 25.87 -1.58
N ASN A 42 -8.88 26.34 -0.76
CA ASN A 42 -8.63 27.50 0.13
C ASN A 42 -7.69 27.15 1.29
N SER A 43 -7.79 25.94 1.83
CA SER A 43 -7.04 25.53 3.02
C SER A 43 -5.64 25.02 2.69
N HIS A 44 -5.46 24.37 1.54
CA HIS A 44 -4.21 23.71 1.19
C HIS A 44 -3.53 24.33 -0.02
N VAL A 45 -4.23 24.49 -1.15
CA VAL A 45 -3.60 24.95 -2.40
C VAL A 45 -3.18 26.41 -2.31
N LEU A 46 -4.10 27.31 -1.97
CA LEU A 46 -3.79 28.76 -1.87
C LEU A 46 -2.81 29.05 -0.75
N LYS A 47 -2.93 28.40 0.38
CA LYS A 47 -2.04 28.58 1.53
C LYS A 47 -0.72 27.82 1.39
N ARG A 48 -0.58 26.94 0.40
CA ARG A 48 0.57 26.04 0.21
C ARG A 48 0.87 25.19 1.46
N VAL A 49 -0.16 24.72 2.14
CA VAL A 49 -0.06 23.87 3.32
C VAL A 49 -0.40 22.45 2.91
N MET A 50 0.50 21.53 3.18
CA MET A 50 0.27 20.11 2.90
C MET A 50 -0.92 19.58 3.72
N PRO A 51 -1.83 18.80 3.13
CA PRO A 51 -2.91 18.14 3.88
C PRO A 51 -2.35 17.20 4.96
N ASP A 52 -3.16 16.97 5.98
CA ASP A 52 -2.81 16.01 7.02
C ASP A 52 -2.67 14.59 6.43
N PRO A 53 -1.70 13.80 6.91
CA PRO A 53 -1.54 12.43 6.47
C PRO A 53 -2.77 11.57 6.76
N ASP A 54 -3.26 10.86 5.75
CA ASP A 54 -4.44 10.00 5.80
C ASP A 54 -4.12 8.50 5.93
N GLY A 55 -2.83 8.13 5.91
CA GLY A 55 -2.35 6.75 5.96
C GLY A 55 -2.47 5.99 4.63
N SER A 56 -2.80 6.66 3.53
CA SER A 56 -2.86 6.04 2.20
C SER A 56 -1.47 5.88 1.57
N ASN A 57 -1.34 4.91 0.64
CA ASN A 57 -0.12 4.75 -0.16
C ASN A 57 0.18 6.00 -1.00
N ALA A 58 -0.86 6.71 -1.48
CA ALA A 58 -0.69 7.96 -2.22
C ALA A 58 -0.03 9.05 -1.37
N CYS A 59 -0.40 9.15 -0.10
CA CYS A 59 0.25 10.05 0.85
C CYS A 59 1.72 9.68 1.06
N ASP A 60 2.03 8.40 1.20
CA ASP A 60 3.42 7.92 1.33
C ASP A 60 4.25 8.29 0.09
N GLU A 61 3.73 8.08 -1.12
CA GLU A 61 4.40 8.46 -2.38
C GLU A 61 4.69 9.96 -2.45
N VAL A 62 3.74 10.80 -2.04
CA VAL A 62 3.92 12.27 -1.98
C VAL A 62 5.01 12.64 -0.97
N LEU A 63 4.99 12.04 0.23
CA LEU A 63 6.01 12.30 1.25
C LEU A 63 7.41 11.87 0.79
N GLU A 64 7.53 10.74 0.09
CA GLU A 64 8.79 10.27 -0.47
C GLU A 64 9.30 11.19 -1.59
N GLN A 65 8.42 11.70 -2.45
CA GLN A 65 8.76 12.66 -3.49
C GLN A 65 9.23 14.01 -2.91
N TYR A 66 8.55 14.54 -1.90
CA TYR A 66 8.90 15.80 -1.27
C TYR A 66 10.17 15.71 -0.43
N PHE A 67 10.37 14.61 0.28
CA PHE A 67 11.47 14.42 1.23
C PHE A 67 12.41 13.29 0.81
N HIS A 68 12.73 13.21 -0.47
CA HIS A 68 13.54 12.12 -1.06
C HIS A 68 14.99 12.07 -0.55
N HIS A 69 15.53 13.18 0.00
CA HIS A 69 16.88 13.23 0.52
C HIS A 69 16.92 13.47 2.04
N ALA A 70 17.60 12.59 2.77
CA ALA A 70 17.91 12.83 4.18
C ALA A 70 19.17 13.68 4.31
N ARG A 71 19.15 14.68 5.17
CA ARG A 71 20.34 15.42 5.57
C ARG A 71 21.11 14.58 6.61
N LYS A 72 22.29 14.10 6.23
CA LYS A 72 23.12 13.25 7.09
C LYS A 72 23.51 14.00 8.37
N GLY A 73 23.36 13.32 9.53
CA GLY A 73 23.78 13.87 10.83
C GLY A 73 22.83 14.89 11.46
N THR A 74 21.63 15.13 10.87
CA THR A 74 20.62 15.99 11.48
C THR A 74 19.58 15.17 12.24
N ALA A 75 19.09 15.68 13.36
CA ALA A 75 18.02 15.12 14.17
C ALA A 75 17.02 16.19 14.57
N VAL A 76 15.77 15.82 14.71
CA VAL A 76 14.67 16.70 15.15
C VAL A 76 14.02 16.08 16.39
N PRO A 77 13.76 16.83 17.47
CA PRO A 77 13.03 16.32 18.62
C PRO A 77 11.56 16.06 18.25
N LEU A 78 11.02 14.90 18.66
CA LEU A 78 9.61 14.54 18.44
C LEU A 78 8.76 15.01 19.62
N ILE A 79 8.46 16.31 19.68
CA ILE A 79 7.66 16.89 20.75
C ILE A 79 6.16 16.61 20.48
N GLY A 80 5.45 16.06 21.48
CA GLY A 80 4.01 15.79 21.40
C GLY A 80 3.63 14.52 20.60
N PHE A 81 4.59 13.66 20.29
CA PHE A 81 4.32 12.39 19.58
C PHE A 81 4.22 11.16 20.49
N ASP A 82 4.39 11.32 21.81
CA ASP A 82 4.47 10.20 22.75
C ASP A 82 3.20 9.33 22.71
N GLU A 83 2.02 9.92 22.74
CA GLU A 83 0.75 9.19 22.68
C GLU A 83 0.58 8.44 21.34
N LYS A 84 0.95 9.08 20.24
CA LYS A 84 0.89 8.46 18.89
C LYS A 84 1.89 7.31 18.77
N LEU A 85 3.08 7.44 19.35
CA LEU A 85 4.09 6.39 19.36
C LEU A 85 3.66 5.20 20.24
N ASN A 86 3.10 5.46 21.42
CA ASN A 86 2.52 4.43 22.28
C ASN A 86 1.38 3.69 21.57
N ARG A 87 0.46 4.43 20.95
CA ARG A 87 -0.63 3.83 20.18
C ARG A 87 -0.13 2.98 19.01
N ARG A 88 0.87 3.47 18.28
CA ARG A 88 1.53 2.69 17.22
C ARG A 88 2.11 1.39 17.76
N GLN A 89 2.76 1.42 18.92
CA GLN A 89 3.33 0.22 19.53
C GLN A 89 2.25 -0.79 19.93
N GLU A 90 1.14 -0.34 20.51
CA GLU A 90 -0.03 -1.18 20.78
C GLU A 90 -0.57 -1.86 19.51
N ILE A 91 -0.72 -1.08 18.44
CA ILE A 91 -1.19 -1.61 17.14
C ILE A 91 -0.24 -2.69 16.63
N VAL A 92 1.07 -2.46 16.68
CA VAL A 92 2.08 -3.46 16.25
C VAL A 92 1.99 -4.74 17.08
N GLN A 93 1.76 -4.64 18.39
CA GLN A 93 1.59 -5.81 19.25
C GLN A 93 0.30 -6.56 18.95
N LEU A 94 -0.80 -5.85 18.70
CA LEU A 94 -2.08 -6.45 18.30
C LEU A 94 -1.97 -7.17 16.97
N MET A 95 -1.36 -6.53 15.96
CA MET A 95 -1.11 -7.16 14.65
C MET A 95 -0.32 -8.46 14.80
N LYS A 96 0.76 -8.44 15.60
CA LYS A 96 1.56 -9.65 15.84
C LYS A 96 0.75 -10.79 16.49
N LYS A 97 -0.15 -10.47 17.42
CA LYS A 97 -1.04 -11.47 18.03
C LYS A 97 -2.02 -12.05 17.00
N LEU A 98 -2.63 -11.18 16.18
CA LEU A 98 -3.57 -11.62 15.13
C LEU A 98 -2.87 -12.46 14.04
N GLU A 99 -1.66 -12.08 13.63
CA GLU A 99 -0.83 -12.87 12.71
C GLU A 99 -0.49 -14.25 13.29
N GLN A 100 -0.22 -14.33 14.60
CA GLN A 100 0.04 -15.59 15.26
C GLN A 100 -1.21 -16.49 15.31
N GLU A 101 -2.37 -15.91 15.61
CA GLU A 101 -3.65 -16.61 15.61
C GLU A 101 -4.01 -17.11 14.21
N GLN A 102 -3.90 -16.26 13.19
CA GLN A 102 -4.07 -16.65 11.79
C GLN A 102 -3.17 -17.82 11.42
N LYS A 103 -1.90 -17.73 11.76
CA LYS A 103 -0.92 -18.78 11.48
C LYS A 103 -1.25 -20.10 12.21
N GLN A 104 -1.79 -20.03 13.43
CA GLN A 104 -2.23 -21.20 14.15
C GLN A 104 -3.39 -21.89 13.41
N ILE A 105 -4.41 -21.13 12.99
CA ILE A 105 -5.54 -21.66 12.21
C ILE A 105 -5.05 -22.31 10.90
N GLU A 106 -4.14 -21.66 10.20
CA GLU A 106 -3.55 -22.22 8.97
C GLU A 106 -2.77 -23.53 9.24
N GLN A 107 -2.08 -23.63 10.37
CA GLN A 107 -1.37 -24.83 10.77
C GLN A 107 -2.34 -25.99 11.12
N GLU A 108 -3.45 -25.69 11.79
CA GLU A 108 -4.51 -26.67 12.08
C GLU A 108 -5.13 -27.21 10.79
N ILE A 109 -5.38 -26.33 9.81
CA ILE A 109 -5.88 -26.73 8.48
C ILE A 109 -4.85 -27.62 7.76
N LYS A 110 -3.58 -27.26 7.74
CA LYS A 110 -2.51 -28.04 7.13
C LYS A 110 -2.38 -29.41 7.79
N LEU A 111 -2.50 -29.47 9.12
CA LEU A 111 -2.46 -30.72 9.87
C LEU A 111 -3.66 -31.63 9.49
N TYR A 112 -4.83 -31.04 9.25
CA TYR A 112 -6.00 -31.77 8.77
C TYR A 112 -5.83 -32.25 7.33
N MET A 113 -5.26 -31.42 6.44
CA MET A 113 -5.04 -31.75 5.03
C MET A 113 -4.01 -32.86 4.82
N LYS A 114 -2.99 -32.98 5.68
CA LYS A 114 -1.89 -33.95 5.55
C LYS A 114 -1.26 -33.87 4.15
N ASP A 115 -1.32 -34.98 3.40
CA ASP A 115 -0.73 -35.12 2.05
C ASP A 115 -1.72 -34.72 0.92
N ASN A 116 -2.89 -34.18 1.26
CA ASN A 116 -3.86 -33.76 0.26
C ASN A 116 -3.55 -32.32 -0.22
N GLU A 117 -3.59 -32.12 -1.53
CA GLU A 117 -3.33 -30.83 -2.16
C GLU A 117 -4.47 -29.83 -2.01
N SER A 118 -5.71 -30.30 -1.76
CA SER A 118 -6.87 -29.42 -1.64
C SER A 118 -7.85 -29.88 -0.56
N ALA A 119 -8.47 -28.92 0.09
CA ALA A 119 -9.59 -29.11 0.98
C ALA A 119 -10.69 -28.10 0.65
N PHE A 120 -11.94 -28.42 0.88
CA PHE A 120 -13.04 -27.50 0.61
C PHE A 120 -14.19 -27.72 1.57
N ASN A 121 -14.98 -26.66 1.74
CA ASN A 121 -16.30 -26.71 2.37
C ASN A 121 -17.27 -25.85 1.53
N GLU A 122 -18.47 -25.56 2.04
CA GLU A 122 -19.49 -24.78 1.33
C GLU A 122 -19.04 -23.36 0.95
N ARG A 123 -18.09 -22.77 1.71
CA ARG A 123 -17.66 -21.35 1.55
C ARG A 123 -16.24 -21.18 1.06
N TYR A 124 -15.35 -22.14 1.35
CA TYR A 124 -13.91 -22.00 1.11
C TYR A 124 -13.36 -23.17 0.33
N ARG A 125 -12.43 -22.89 -0.55
CA ARG A 125 -11.54 -23.85 -1.16
C ARG A 125 -10.11 -23.48 -0.77
N ILE A 126 -9.38 -24.43 -0.21
CA ILE A 126 -8.02 -24.28 0.29
C ILE A 126 -7.13 -25.18 -0.55
N THR A 127 -5.97 -24.67 -0.96
CA THR A 127 -4.96 -25.41 -1.70
C THR A 127 -3.62 -25.32 -1.00
N TRP A 128 -2.93 -26.44 -0.92
CA TRP A 128 -1.58 -26.54 -0.35
C TRP A 128 -0.76 -27.48 -1.23
N THR A 129 -0.21 -26.93 -2.31
CA THR A 129 0.48 -27.66 -3.39
C THR A 129 1.97 -27.41 -3.36
N ASN A 130 2.73 -28.35 -3.94
CA ASN A 130 4.15 -28.15 -4.20
C ASN A 130 4.31 -27.12 -5.34
N VAL A 131 5.18 -26.14 -5.13
CA VAL A 131 5.50 -25.13 -6.14
C VAL A 131 7.01 -25.15 -6.38
N ASP A 132 7.43 -25.53 -7.57
CA ASP A 132 8.83 -25.46 -7.98
C ASP A 132 9.16 -24.05 -8.47
N THR A 133 10.08 -23.40 -7.77
CA THR A 133 10.51 -22.03 -8.11
C THR A 133 11.99 -22.03 -8.44
N ALA A 134 12.34 -21.74 -9.70
CA ALA A 134 13.72 -21.49 -10.10
C ALA A 134 14.13 -20.07 -9.64
N ARG A 135 15.15 -19.98 -8.81
CA ARG A 135 15.74 -18.71 -8.36
C ARG A 135 17.22 -18.67 -8.71
N LEU A 136 17.67 -17.51 -9.17
CA LEU A 136 19.09 -17.28 -9.39
C LEU A 136 19.80 -17.22 -8.04
N ASP A 137 20.82 -18.06 -7.83
CA ASP A 137 21.70 -17.96 -6.68
C ASP A 137 22.66 -16.79 -6.87
N THR A 138 22.23 -15.63 -6.40
CA THR A 138 22.99 -14.38 -6.51
C THR A 138 24.31 -14.41 -5.77
N LYS A 139 24.44 -15.21 -4.68
CA LYS A 139 25.70 -15.38 -3.96
C LYS A 139 26.70 -16.13 -4.83
N ARG A 140 26.28 -17.26 -5.39
CA ARG A 140 27.11 -18.08 -6.26
C ARG A 140 27.49 -17.33 -7.55
N VAL A 141 26.56 -16.56 -8.13
CA VAL A 141 26.87 -15.73 -9.31
C VAL A 141 27.90 -14.64 -8.97
N LYS A 142 27.80 -14.03 -7.78
CA LYS A 142 28.79 -13.03 -7.32
C LYS A 142 30.18 -13.63 -7.14
N GLU A 143 30.28 -14.87 -6.65
CA GLU A 143 31.54 -15.58 -6.40
C GLU A 143 32.14 -16.14 -7.70
N GLU A 144 31.35 -16.85 -8.51
CA GLU A 144 31.84 -17.56 -9.71
C GLU A 144 31.91 -16.67 -10.95
N LYS A 145 31.04 -15.63 -11.05
CA LYS A 145 30.91 -14.73 -12.22
C LYS A 145 30.79 -13.27 -11.79
N PRO A 146 31.79 -12.68 -11.12
CA PRO A 146 31.73 -11.34 -10.54
C PRO A 146 31.51 -10.23 -11.59
N GLU A 147 31.98 -10.43 -12.82
CA GLU A 147 31.81 -9.47 -13.91
C GLU A 147 30.35 -9.41 -14.38
N VAL A 148 29.72 -10.57 -14.56
CA VAL A 148 28.29 -10.66 -14.90
C VAL A 148 27.44 -10.05 -13.78
N TYR A 149 27.75 -10.37 -12.52
CA TYR A 149 27.05 -9.79 -11.37
C TYR A 149 27.11 -8.25 -11.38
N ARG A 150 28.29 -7.66 -11.59
CA ARG A 150 28.46 -6.20 -11.65
C ARG A 150 27.70 -5.54 -12.81
N GLN A 151 27.69 -6.20 -13.99
CA GLN A 151 27.00 -5.69 -15.17
C GLN A 151 25.48 -5.55 -14.97
N PHE A 152 24.87 -6.45 -14.19
CA PHE A 152 23.42 -6.47 -13.94
C PHE A 152 23.01 -5.91 -12.57
N MET A 153 23.98 -5.43 -11.76
CA MET A 153 23.70 -4.83 -10.48
C MET A 153 23.17 -3.41 -10.64
N GLN A 154 21.98 -3.13 -10.08
CA GLN A 154 21.42 -1.79 -10.00
C GLN A 154 21.45 -1.30 -8.55
N THR A 155 21.90 -0.08 -8.36
CA THR A 155 21.88 0.58 -7.05
C THR A 155 20.68 1.51 -6.99
N THR A 156 19.73 1.22 -6.11
CA THR A 156 18.59 2.10 -5.81
C THR A 156 18.81 2.74 -4.45
N SER A 157 18.47 4.01 -4.33
CA SER A 157 18.53 4.73 -3.06
C SER A 157 17.10 5.03 -2.59
N SER A 158 16.77 4.62 -1.37
CA SER A 158 15.49 4.90 -0.73
C SER A 158 15.68 5.30 0.72
N ARG A 159 14.74 6.08 1.29
CA ARG A 159 14.71 6.39 2.72
C ARG A 159 13.99 5.26 3.46
N ARG A 160 14.61 4.75 4.51
CA ARG A 160 14.00 3.71 5.35
C ARG A 160 13.48 4.34 6.65
N PHE A 161 12.17 4.28 6.87
CA PHE A 161 11.55 4.66 8.12
C PHE A 161 11.65 3.52 9.15
N THR A 162 12.16 3.81 10.35
CA THR A 162 12.32 2.81 11.41
C THR A 162 11.99 3.46 12.75
N VAL A 163 11.16 2.80 13.55
CA VAL A 163 10.85 3.20 14.93
C VAL A 163 11.45 2.15 15.86
N LYS A 164 12.36 2.57 16.75
CA LYS A 164 12.95 1.73 17.81
C LYS A 164 12.69 2.41 19.15
N ALA A 165 12.40 1.61 20.17
CA ALA A 165 12.45 2.11 21.56
C ALA A 165 13.91 2.45 21.93
N ALA A 166 14.06 3.52 22.69
CA ALA A 166 15.36 3.95 23.23
C ALA A 166 15.79 3.04 24.37
#